data_410bace86073fad3d8c253d7d7ea6317
#
_entry.id   410bace86073fad3d8c253d7d7ea6317
#
_cell.length_a   1.000
_cell.length_b   1.000
_cell.length_c   1.000
_cell.angle_alpha   90.00
_cell.angle_beta   90.00
_cell.angle_gamma   90.00
#
_symmetry.space_group_name_H-M   'P 1'
#
loop_
_entity.id
_entity.type
_entity.pdbx_description
1 polymer ?
#
loop_
_entity_poly.entity_id
_entity_poly.type
_entity_poly.pdbx_seq_one_letter_code
_entity_poly.pdbx_strand_id
1 'polypeptide(L)'
;SQVFRRYTEGKKGWKRPLLFVQFAGVAFICGLMYVVMLQYYYVLNKDLGYNPKRVVVANTGFGNKENQDYALTFFRGLPYVESVSSADSHPVYSYSGTMIQDESGQSLFSSRFCEMMEDYPKMMGMVMKEGRMPRNENEVAINETYGEWMHWGTELLNRTVYNSGYVCKVVGVIKDFRIGNFTNPQAPFILMSTKNFGNCVHVRLKEPFAENLQKLNKVSADAFPDKTVDFRS
;
A
#
# COMPACT_ATOMS: atom_id res chain seq x y z
N SER A 1 -41.23 16.09 65.18
CA SER A 1 -40.04 16.65 64.47
C SER A 1 -38.85 15.69 64.32
N GLN A 2 -38.92 14.48 64.84
CA GLN A 2 -37.83 13.49 64.67
C GLN A 2 -37.94 12.58 63.46
N VAL A 3 -39.10 12.48 62.81
CA VAL A 3 -39.33 11.61 61.67
C VAL A 3 -38.69 12.15 60.38
N PHE A 4 -38.62 13.46 60.23
CA PHE A 4 -38.00 14.09 59.05
C PHE A 4 -36.47 14.03 59.04
N ARG A 5 -35.82 13.87 60.19
CA ARG A 5 -34.35 13.81 60.26
C ARG A 5 -33.75 12.47 59.83
N ARG A 6 -34.50 11.38 59.99
CA ARG A 6 -34.06 10.04 59.59
C ARG A 6 -34.14 9.79 58.09
N TYR A 7 -34.96 10.51 57.36
CA TYR A 7 -35.12 10.31 55.91
C TYR A 7 -34.04 11.00 55.09
N THR A 8 -33.30 11.94 55.64
CA THR A 8 -32.24 12.69 54.93
C THR A 8 -30.84 12.09 55.13
N GLU A 9 -30.60 11.30 56.16
CA GLU A 9 -29.28 10.68 56.40
C GLU A 9 -29.01 9.40 55.61
N GLY A 10 -30.06 8.64 55.26
CA GLY A 10 -29.91 7.37 54.51
C GLY A 10 -29.52 7.54 53.05
N LYS A 11 -29.70 8.73 52.44
CA LYS A 11 -29.41 8.97 51.02
C LYS A 11 -28.01 9.60 50.74
N LYS A 12 -27.30 10.04 51.73
CA LYS A 12 -25.99 10.69 51.56
C LYS A 12 -24.85 9.69 51.32
N GLY A 13 -24.98 8.44 51.72
CA GLY A 13 -23.90 7.43 51.60
C GLY A 13 -23.58 6.98 50.18
N TRP A 14 -24.56 6.96 49.28
CA TRP A 14 -24.39 6.43 47.91
C TRP A 14 -23.93 7.46 46.88
N LYS A 15 -24.10 8.73 47.13
CA LYS A 15 -23.75 9.76 46.15
C LYS A 15 -22.23 9.90 45.92
N ARG A 16 -21.42 9.72 46.97
CA ARG A 16 -19.96 9.83 46.89
C ARG A 16 -19.32 8.69 46.10
N PRO A 17 -19.62 7.39 46.38
CA PRO A 17 -19.09 6.29 45.59
C PRO A 17 -19.60 6.32 44.14
N LEU A 18 -20.85 6.74 43.89
CA LEU A 18 -21.39 6.89 42.54
C LEU A 18 -20.64 7.95 41.73
N LEU A 19 -20.37 9.11 42.33
CA LEU A 19 -19.54 10.16 41.75
C LEU A 19 -18.12 9.66 41.44
N PHE A 20 -17.52 8.94 42.38
CA PHE A 20 -16.19 8.36 42.18
C PHE A 20 -16.17 7.41 40.97
N VAL A 21 -17.15 6.50 40.86
CA VAL A 21 -17.26 5.57 39.73
C VAL A 21 -17.46 6.31 38.41
N GLN A 22 -18.27 7.37 38.41
CA GLN A 22 -18.49 8.19 37.21
C GLN A 22 -17.19 8.89 36.78
N PHE A 23 -16.46 9.54 37.69
CA PHE A 23 -15.19 10.19 37.36
C PHE A 23 -14.12 9.18 36.93
N ALA A 24 -14.04 8.03 37.58
CA ALA A 24 -13.13 6.95 37.20
C ALA A 24 -13.47 6.43 35.79
N GLY A 25 -14.76 6.25 35.48
CA GLY A 25 -15.23 5.85 34.15
C GLY A 25 -14.88 6.88 33.07
N VAL A 26 -15.12 8.16 33.35
CA VAL A 26 -14.75 9.24 32.41
C VAL A 26 -13.24 9.30 32.21
N ALA A 27 -12.45 9.24 33.26
CA ALA A 27 -10.98 9.23 33.15
C ALA A 27 -10.46 8.03 32.36
N PHE A 28 -11.06 6.86 32.55
CA PHE A 28 -10.72 5.66 31.78
C PHE A 28 -11.03 5.83 30.28
N ILE A 29 -12.23 6.33 29.95
CA ILE A 29 -12.62 6.58 28.54
C ILE A 29 -11.71 7.63 27.92
N CYS A 30 -11.40 8.73 28.61
CA CYS A 30 -10.47 9.74 28.12
C CYS A 30 -9.07 9.14 27.88
N GLY A 31 -8.59 8.28 28.77
CA GLY A 31 -7.33 7.56 28.59
C GLY A 31 -7.33 6.66 27.34
N LEU A 32 -8.40 5.89 27.12
CA LEU A 32 -8.56 5.09 25.91
C LEU A 32 -8.58 5.94 24.65
N MET A 33 -9.33 7.03 24.64
CA MET A 33 -9.39 7.96 23.51
C MET A 33 -8.00 8.55 23.21
N TYR A 34 -7.24 8.91 24.22
CA TYR A 34 -5.87 9.41 24.07
C TYR A 34 -4.95 8.37 23.40
N VAL A 35 -5.01 7.11 23.86
CA VAL A 35 -4.24 6.01 23.25
C VAL A 35 -4.62 5.81 21.77
N VAL A 36 -5.92 5.80 21.46
CA VAL A 36 -6.40 5.68 20.08
C VAL A 36 -5.92 6.85 19.22
N MET A 37 -5.94 8.08 19.75
CA MET A 37 -5.42 9.25 19.03
C MET A 37 -3.91 9.13 18.76
N LEU A 38 -3.13 8.65 19.72
CA LEU A 38 -1.68 8.42 19.52
C LEU A 38 -1.42 7.36 18.46
N GLN A 39 -2.18 6.26 18.46
CA GLN A 39 -2.07 5.20 17.45
C GLN A 39 -2.43 5.74 16.07
N TYR A 40 -3.51 6.50 15.96
CA TYR A 40 -3.94 7.13 14.71
C TYR A 40 -2.89 8.10 14.16
N TYR A 41 -2.35 8.96 15.03
CA TYR A 41 -1.28 9.88 14.67
C TYR A 41 -0.01 9.13 14.19
N TYR A 42 0.36 8.06 14.88
CA TYR A 42 1.49 7.21 14.49
C TYR A 42 1.29 6.61 13.10
N VAL A 43 0.10 6.05 12.83
CA VAL A 43 -0.22 5.45 11.52
C VAL A 43 -0.17 6.49 10.40
N LEU A 44 -0.73 7.68 10.62
CA LEU A 44 -0.77 8.74 9.61
C LEU A 44 0.61 9.31 9.25
N ASN A 45 1.55 9.31 10.19
CA ASN A 45 2.87 9.91 10.00
C ASN A 45 3.98 8.89 9.73
N LYS A 46 3.64 7.59 9.69
CA LYS A 46 4.63 6.56 9.42
C LYS A 46 5.07 6.61 7.95
N ASP A 47 6.40 6.56 7.74
CA ASP A 47 6.95 6.42 6.41
C ASP A 47 6.53 5.05 5.81
N LEU A 48 5.82 5.10 4.71
CA LEU A 48 5.38 3.93 3.97
C LEU A 48 6.47 3.38 3.05
N GLY A 49 7.55 4.15 2.82
CA GLY A 49 8.54 3.84 1.78
C GLY A 49 8.04 4.14 0.36
N TYR A 50 6.83 4.70 0.23
CA TYR A 50 6.25 5.20 -1.01
C TYR A 50 5.28 6.36 -0.73
N ASN A 51 4.93 7.12 -1.78
CA ASN A 51 4.06 8.28 -1.67
C ASN A 51 2.68 8.02 -2.32
N PRO A 52 1.65 7.66 -1.53
CA PRO A 52 0.30 7.42 -2.05
C PRO A 52 -0.49 8.71 -2.31
N LYS A 53 0.03 9.88 -1.92
CA LYS A 53 -0.71 11.14 -2.01
C LYS A 53 -1.13 11.44 -3.44
N ARG A 54 -2.41 11.73 -3.62
CA ARG A 54 -3.02 12.05 -4.91
C ARG A 54 -2.94 10.93 -5.96
N VAL A 55 -2.59 9.71 -5.56
CA VAL A 55 -2.64 8.54 -6.42
C VAL A 55 -4.00 7.88 -6.28
N VAL A 56 -4.62 7.61 -7.41
CA VAL A 56 -5.85 6.85 -7.51
C VAL A 56 -5.62 5.62 -8.37
N VAL A 57 -6.32 4.55 -8.08
CA VAL A 57 -6.16 3.28 -8.77
C VAL A 57 -7.50 2.78 -9.29
N ALA A 58 -7.51 2.29 -10.50
CA ALA A 58 -8.62 1.53 -11.05
C ALA A 58 -8.15 0.15 -11.48
N ASN A 59 -8.92 -0.87 -11.11
CA ASN A 59 -8.76 -2.22 -11.65
C ASN A 59 -9.49 -2.26 -13.00
N THR A 60 -8.73 -2.47 -14.06
CA THR A 60 -9.26 -2.30 -15.41
C THR A 60 -8.95 -3.52 -16.26
N GLY A 61 -9.94 -4.35 -16.48
CA GLY A 61 -9.83 -5.45 -17.44
C GLY A 61 -9.84 -4.96 -18.89
N PHE A 62 -8.81 -4.22 -19.35
CA PHE A 62 -8.76 -3.72 -20.73
C PHE A 62 -8.58 -4.82 -21.78
N GLY A 63 -8.32 -6.05 -21.37
CA GLY A 63 -8.29 -7.23 -22.22
C GLY A 63 -7.00 -7.35 -23.05
N ASN A 64 -6.88 -6.65 -24.16
CA ASN A 64 -5.74 -6.73 -25.04
C ASN A 64 -4.77 -5.53 -24.88
N LYS A 65 -3.54 -5.71 -25.37
CA LYS A 65 -2.47 -4.72 -25.26
C LYS A 65 -2.82 -3.37 -25.93
N GLU A 66 -3.49 -3.41 -27.05
CA GLU A 66 -3.86 -2.20 -27.80
C GLU A 66 -4.79 -1.30 -27.00
N ASN A 67 -5.81 -1.87 -26.37
CA ASN A 67 -6.72 -1.14 -25.47
C ASN A 67 -5.99 -0.59 -24.24
N GLN A 68 -5.01 -1.31 -23.73
CA GLN A 68 -4.18 -0.91 -22.59
C GLN A 68 -3.29 0.28 -22.95
N ASP A 69 -2.59 0.22 -24.07
CA ASP A 69 -1.73 1.31 -24.55
C ASP A 69 -2.56 2.57 -24.87
N TYR A 70 -3.76 2.37 -25.44
CA TYR A 70 -4.70 3.46 -25.67
C TYR A 70 -5.12 4.10 -24.34
N ALA A 71 -5.50 3.31 -23.34
CA ALA A 71 -5.92 3.83 -22.03
C ALA A 71 -4.81 4.61 -21.33
N LEU A 72 -3.57 4.10 -21.33
CA LEU A 72 -2.43 4.82 -20.77
C LEU A 72 -2.18 6.16 -21.48
N THR A 73 -2.24 6.15 -22.81
CA THR A 73 -2.06 7.36 -23.62
C THR A 73 -3.18 8.36 -23.35
N PHE A 74 -4.42 7.89 -23.30
CA PHE A 74 -5.60 8.69 -22.99
C PHE A 74 -5.46 9.39 -21.64
N PHE A 75 -5.18 8.65 -20.57
CA PHE A 75 -5.03 9.24 -19.23
C PHE A 75 -3.83 10.17 -19.12
N ARG A 76 -2.72 9.88 -19.79
CA ARG A 76 -1.56 10.76 -19.85
C ARG A 76 -1.83 12.09 -20.55
N GLY A 77 -2.77 12.11 -21.48
CA GLY A 77 -3.20 13.32 -22.20
C GLY A 77 -4.09 14.26 -21.40
N LEU A 78 -4.60 13.86 -20.25
CA LEU A 78 -5.51 14.70 -19.47
C LEU A 78 -4.75 15.79 -18.71
N PRO A 79 -5.17 17.08 -18.80
CA PRO A 79 -4.39 18.23 -18.29
C PRO A 79 -4.25 18.25 -16.77
N TYR A 80 -5.15 17.60 -16.05
CA TYR A 80 -5.15 17.50 -14.60
C TYR A 80 -4.44 16.25 -14.06
N VAL A 81 -3.90 15.42 -14.94
CA VAL A 81 -3.07 14.26 -14.59
C VAL A 81 -1.60 14.68 -14.52
N GLU A 82 -0.91 14.23 -13.51
CA GLU A 82 0.52 14.46 -13.29
C GLU A 82 1.36 13.31 -13.87
N SER A 83 0.95 12.06 -13.60
CA SER A 83 1.61 10.86 -14.13
C SER A 83 0.66 9.68 -14.13
N VAL A 84 0.92 8.72 -15.02
CA VAL A 84 0.15 7.47 -15.17
C VAL A 84 1.12 6.32 -15.32
N SER A 85 0.88 5.24 -14.61
CA SER A 85 1.61 3.99 -14.77
C SER A 85 0.72 2.79 -14.49
N SER A 86 1.21 1.58 -14.72
CA SER A 86 0.47 0.36 -14.49
C SER A 86 1.28 -0.66 -13.70
N ALA A 87 0.58 -1.42 -12.88
CA ALA A 87 1.10 -2.55 -12.11
C ALA A 87 0.01 -3.58 -11.88
N ASP A 88 0.38 -4.80 -11.51
CA ASP A 88 -0.61 -5.85 -11.23
C ASP A 88 -1.46 -5.56 -10.00
N SER A 89 -0.93 -4.81 -9.05
CA SER A 89 -1.63 -4.46 -7.81
C SER A 89 -1.13 -3.14 -7.24
N HIS A 90 -1.76 -2.71 -6.15
CA HIS A 90 -1.38 -1.53 -5.38
C HIS A 90 -0.84 -1.98 -4.01
N PRO A 91 0.17 -1.29 -3.43
CA PRO A 91 0.78 -1.68 -2.14
C PRO A 91 -0.22 -1.84 -0.98
N VAL A 92 -1.30 -1.04 -0.97
CA VAL A 92 -2.35 -1.09 0.07
C VAL A 92 -3.13 -2.40 0.03
N TYR A 93 -3.39 -2.94 -1.16
CA TYR A 93 -4.24 -4.14 -1.29
C TYR A 93 -3.49 -5.44 -1.02
N SER A 94 -2.23 -5.51 -1.29
CA SER A 94 -1.37 -6.68 -1.24
C SER A 94 -0.89 -7.10 -2.63
N TYR A 95 0.18 -7.87 -2.64
CA TYR A 95 0.76 -8.43 -3.84
C TYR A 95 0.66 -9.95 -3.84
N SER A 96 0.73 -10.55 -4.99
CA SER A 96 0.79 -12.00 -5.16
C SER A 96 2.02 -12.58 -4.46
N GLY A 97 1.93 -13.84 -4.07
CA GLY A 97 3.05 -14.57 -3.48
C GLY A 97 3.70 -15.49 -4.50
N THR A 98 5.00 -15.67 -4.37
CA THR A 98 5.76 -16.66 -5.14
C THR A 98 6.71 -17.41 -4.23
N MET A 99 7.09 -18.64 -4.62
CA MET A 99 8.03 -19.46 -3.86
C MET A 99 9.44 -19.27 -4.40
N ILE A 100 10.34 -18.88 -3.52
CA ILE A 100 11.76 -18.74 -3.83
C ILE A 100 12.42 -20.09 -3.55
N GLN A 101 13.27 -20.49 -4.49
CA GLN A 101 13.98 -21.77 -4.47
C GLN A 101 15.49 -21.53 -4.47
N ASP A 102 16.24 -22.53 -4.09
CA ASP A 102 17.67 -22.59 -4.32
C ASP A 102 17.98 -23.17 -5.71
N GLU A 103 19.26 -23.29 -6.04
CA GLU A 103 19.74 -23.85 -7.31
C GLU A 103 19.32 -25.32 -7.49
N SER A 104 19.09 -26.07 -6.42
CA SER A 104 18.64 -27.46 -6.46
C SER A 104 17.11 -27.60 -6.65
N GLY A 105 16.37 -26.48 -6.61
CA GLY A 105 14.91 -26.45 -6.66
C GLY A 105 14.23 -26.63 -5.31
N GLN A 106 14.99 -26.67 -4.20
CA GLN A 106 14.41 -26.72 -2.86
C GLN A 106 13.79 -25.36 -2.50
N SER A 107 12.59 -25.40 -1.98
CA SER A 107 11.88 -24.20 -1.53
C SER A 107 12.53 -23.59 -0.28
N LEU A 108 12.83 -22.31 -0.34
CA LEU A 108 13.43 -21.54 0.76
C LEU A 108 12.37 -20.77 1.56
N PHE A 109 11.67 -19.87 0.90
CA PHE A 109 10.61 -19.05 1.53
C PHE A 109 9.66 -18.48 0.47
N SER A 110 8.51 -17.95 0.95
CA SER A 110 7.57 -17.23 0.09
C SER A 110 7.93 -15.75 0.05
N SER A 111 8.06 -15.19 -1.14
CA SER A 111 8.23 -13.76 -1.40
C SER A 111 6.95 -13.17 -1.99
N ARG A 112 6.73 -11.88 -1.79
CA ARG A 112 5.75 -11.13 -2.57
C ARG A 112 6.39 -10.71 -3.89
N PHE A 113 5.57 -10.59 -4.94
CA PHE A 113 6.04 -10.07 -6.21
C PHE A 113 4.99 -9.20 -6.88
N CYS A 114 5.45 -8.33 -7.75
CA CYS A 114 4.59 -7.52 -8.60
C CYS A 114 5.25 -7.30 -9.96
N GLU A 115 4.48 -7.50 -11.00
CA GLU A 115 4.83 -7.03 -12.33
C GLU A 115 4.36 -5.59 -12.47
N MET A 116 5.26 -4.70 -12.91
CA MET A 116 4.96 -3.29 -13.06
C MET A 116 5.75 -2.64 -14.18
N MET A 117 5.24 -1.54 -14.69
CA MET A 117 5.95 -0.73 -15.69
C MET A 117 7.18 -0.07 -15.06
N GLU A 118 8.20 0.20 -15.88
CA GLU A 118 9.49 0.77 -15.44
C GLU A 118 9.34 2.09 -14.69
N ASP A 119 8.34 2.90 -15.03
CA ASP A 119 8.07 4.21 -14.43
C ASP A 119 7.24 4.16 -13.13
N TYR A 120 6.63 2.98 -12.81
CA TYR A 120 5.75 2.84 -11.66
C TYR A 120 6.44 3.16 -10.31
N PRO A 121 7.63 2.63 -9.99
CA PRO A 121 8.29 2.94 -8.72
C PRO A 121 8.61 4.42 -8.57
N LYS A 122 9.02 5.07 -9.64
CA LYS A 122 9.27 6.52 -9.65
C LYS A 122 7.98 7.28 -9.40
N MET A 123 6.88 6.91 -10.06
CA MET A 123 5.57 7.51 -9.84
C MET A 123 5.12 7.34 -8.39
N MET A 124 5.32 6.15 -7.81
CA MET A 124 4.97 5.88 -6.42
C MET A 124 5.94 6.47 -5.40
N GLY A 125 7.06 7.07 -5.84
CA GLY A 125 8.08 7.61 -4.93
C GLY A 125 8.85 6.52 -4.17
N MET A 126 8.91 5.30 -4.70
CA MET A 126 9.75 4.24 -4.17
C MET A 126 11.22 4.57 -4.44
N VAL A 127 12.07 4.35 -3.44
CA VAL A 127 13.48 4.73 -3.51
C VAL A 127 14.32 3.54 -3.98
N MET A 128 14.98 3.71 -5.14
CA MET A 128 16.01 2.79 -5.59
C MET A 128 17.28 3.04 -4.75
N LYS A 129 17.76 2.03 -4.07
CA LYS A 129 18.98 2.10 -3.25
C LYS A 129 20.24 1.84 -4.08
N GLU A 130 20.17 0.83 -4.93
CA GLU A 130 21.28 0.45 -5.81
C GLU A 130 20.76 -0.05 -7.16
N GLY A 131 21.57 0.09 -8.20
CA GLY A 131 21.30 -0.47 -9.51
C GLY A 131 20.20 0.26 -10.28
N ARG A 132 19.36 -0.48 -10.95
CA ARG A 132 18.30 0.04 -11.84
C ARG A 132 17.04 -0.84 -11.81
N MET A 133 15.98 -0.34 -12.42
CA MET A 133 14.78 -1.13 -12.66
C MET A 133 15.03 -2.27 -13.68
N PRO A 134 14.36 -3.43 -13.51
CA PRO A 134 14.35 -4.50 -14.50
C PRO A 134 13.82 -4.00 -15.86
N ARG A 135 14.38 -4.49 -16.95
CA ARG A 135 13.99 -4.15 -18.32
C ARG A 135 13.45 -5.33 -19.13
N ASN A 136 13.64 -6.53 -18.63
CA ASN A 136 13.20 -7.77 -19.27
C ASN A 136 12.83 -8.82 -18.22
N GLU A 137 12.26 -9.92 -18.67
CA GLU A 137 11.74 -11.02 -17.83
C GLU A 137 12.82 -11.78 -17.05
N ASN A 138 14.10 -11.69 -17.47
CA ASN A 138 15.22 -12.34 -16.77
C ASN A 138 15.89 -11.42 -15.74
N GLU A 139 15.32 -10.25 -15.49
CA GLU A 139 15.83 -9.28 -14.54
C GLU A 139 14.80 -9.01 -13.44
N VAL A 140 15.30 -8.85 -12.22
CA VAL A 140 14.47 -8.48 -11.07
C VAL A 140 15.11 -7.37 -10.26
N ALA A 141 14.30 -6.57 -9.59
CA ALA A 141 14.73 -5.79 -8.45
C ALA A 141 14.15 -6.40 -7.18
N ILE A 142 14.90 -6.32 -6.09
CA ILE A 142 14.50 -6.87 -4.79
C ILE A 142 14.48 -5.76 -3.75
N ASN A 143 13.75 -5.96 -2.67
CA ASN A 143 13.84 -5.07 -1.51
C ASN A 143 14.96 -5.52 -0.55
N GLU A 144 15.31 -4.66 0.42
CA GLU A 144 16.36 -4.94 1.41
C GLU A 144 16.07 -6.20 2.21
N THR A 145 14.83 -6.36 2.67
CA THR A 145 14.36 -7.55 3.41
C THR A 145 14.56 -8.85 2.63
N TYR A 146 14.44 -8.83 1.30
CA TYR A 146 14.72 -10.02 0.49
C TYR A 146 16.18 -10.45 0.62
N GLY A 147 17.11 -9.50 0.51
CA GLY A 147 18.56 -9.76 0.68
C GLY A 147 18.90 -10.31 2.06
N GLU A 148 18.24 -9.81 3.10
CA GLU A 148 18.38 -10.31 4.49
C GLU A 148 17.91 -11.75 4.61
N TRP A 149 16.77 -12.12 4.04
CA TRP A 149 16.24 -13.50 4.08
C TRP A 149 17.11 -14.49 3.31
N MET A 150 17.77 -14.01 2.25
CA MET A 150 18.74 -14.81 1.50
C MET A 150 20.12 -14.89 2.18
N HIS A 151 20.36 -14.14 3.26
CA HIS A 151 21.66 -14.02 3.93
C HIS A 151 22.79 -13.60 2.99
N TRP A 152 22.50 -12.74 2.00
CA TRP A 152 23.49 -12.31 1.00
C TRP A 152 24.45 -11.20 1.46
N GLY A 153 24.26 -10.68 2.68
CA GLY A 153 25.06 -9.57 3.21
C GLY A 153 24.80 -8.26 2.48
N THR A 154 25.83 -7.51 2.17
CA THR A 154 25.72 -6.17 1.56
C THR A 154 25.75 -6.18 0.03
N GLU A 155 26.26 -7.24 -0.60
CA GLU A 155 26.38 -7.35 -2.05
C GLU A 155 25.15 -8.04 -2.64
N LEU A 156 24.14 -7.28 -3.02
CA LEU A 156 22.86 -7.79 -3.51
C LEU A 156 22.75 -7.82 -5.03
N LEU A 157 23.48 -6.94 -5.73
CA LEU A 157 23.44 -6.88 -7.20
C LEU A 157 24.12 -8.09 -7.84
N ASN A 158 23.67 -8.43 -9.03
CA ASN A 158 24.16 -9.55 -9.84
C ASN A 158 23.96 -10.96 -9.24
N ARG A 159 23.25 -11.07 -8.13
CA ARG A 159 22.83 -12.36 -7.58
C ARG A 159 21.77 -13.01 -8.46
N THR A 160 21.65 -14.32 -8.37
CA THR A 160 20.65 -15.10 -9.08
C THR A 160 19.48 -15.42 -8.16
N VAL A 161 18.28 -15.21 -8.66
CA VAL A 161 17.00 -15.53 -8.00
C VAL A 161 16.35 -16.66 -8.78
N TYR A 162 15.99 -17.73 -8.08
CA TYR A 162 15.19 -18.83 -8.62
C TYR A 162 13.76 -18.69 -8.13
N ASN A 163 12.87 -18.33 -9.03
CA ASN A 163 11.49 -18.02 -8.73
C ASN A 163 10.54 -18.92 -9.53
N SER A 164 9.98 -19.94 -8.88
CA SER A 164 8.94 -20.82 -9.47
C SER A 164 9.28 -21.30 -10.88
N GLY A 165 10.53 -21.70 -11.12
CA GLY A 165 11.02 -22.18 -12.43
C GLY A 165 11.65 -21.11 -13.33
N TYR A 166 11.61 -19.86 -12.94
CA TYR A 166 12.32 -18.77 -13.62
C TYR A 166 13.66 -18.49 -12.95
N VAL A 167 14.66 -18.22 -13.76
CA VAL A 167 16.00 -17.82 -13.29
C VAL A 167 16.21 -16.36 -13.66
N CYS A 168 16.30 -15.52 -12.66
CA CYS A 168 16.39 -14.07 -12.86
C CYS A 168 17.66 -13.52 -12.21
N LYS A 169 18.18 -12.43 -12.79
CA LYS A 169 19.32 -11.70 -12.26
C LYS A 169 18.85 -10.45 -11.49
N VAL A 170 19.39 -10.24 -10.28
CA VAL A 170 19.15 -9.02 -9.51
C VAL A 170 19.91 -7.86 -10.15
N VAL A 171 19.17 -6.87 -10.66
CA VAL A 171 19.72 -5.68 -11.31
C VAL A 171 19.46 -4.40 -10.52
N GLY A 172 18.64 -4.48 -9.46
CA GLY A 172 18.36 -3.35 -8.60
C GLY A 172 17.93 -3.76 -7.20
N VAL A 173 18.15 -2.85 -6.27
CA VAL A 173 17.71 -2.97 -4.88
C VAL A 173 16.89 -1.74 -4.54
N ILE A 174 15.66 -1.96 -4.10
CA ILE A 174 14.77 -0.89 -3.61
C ILE A 174 14.76 -0.87 -2.08
N LYS A 175 14.61 0.32 -1.52
CA LYS A 175 14.39 0.47 -0.09
C LYS A 175 13.08 -0.24 0.30
N ASP A 176 13.06 -0.81 1.48
CA ASP A 176 11.85 -1.44 2.01
C ASP A 176 10.66 -0.49 2.02
N PHE A 177 9.52 -1.00 1.63
CA PHE A 177 8.26 -0.27 1.65
C PHE A 177 7.14 -1.13 2.23
N ARG A 178 6.11 -0.47 2.74
CA ARG A 178 5.01 -1.16 3.41
C ARG A 178 4.05 -1.80 2.40
N ILE A 179 3.70 -3.06 2.65
CA ILE A 179 2.73 -3.83 1.88
C ILE A 179 1.56 -4.20 2.79
N GLY A 180 0.35 -3.82 2.38
CA GLY A 180 -0.86 -4.11 3.14
C GLY A 180 -0.93 -3.39 4.49
N ASN A 181 -1.45 -4.06 5.50
CA ASN A 181 -1.70 -3.49 6.83
C ASN A 181 -0.43 -3.19 7.62
N PHE A 182 -0.50 -2.20 8.49
CA PHE A 182 0.62 -1.79 9.37
C PHE A 182 1.06 -2.86 10.38
N THR A 183 0.21 -3.83 10.66
CA THR A 183 0.49 -4.95 11.55
C THR A 183 1.31 -6.06 10.89
N ASN A 184 1.37 -6.08 9.56
CA ASN A 184 2.14 -7.09 8.85
C ASN A 184 3.64 -6.82 9.00
N PRO A 185 4.47 -7.86 9.22
CA PRO A 185 5.92 -7.71 9.18
C PRO A 185 6.36 -7.28 7.78
N GLN A 186 7.56 -6.72 7.70
CA GLN A 186 8.20 -6.47 6.43
C GLN A 186 8.38 -7.80 5.69
N ALA A 187 8.03 -7.84 4.42
CA ALA A 187 8.10 -9.05 3.62
C ALA A 187 9.15 -8.94 2.52
N PRO A 188 9.82 -10.05 2.18
CA PRO A 188 10.66 -10.09 0.98
C PRO A 188 9.81 -9.81 -0.25
N PHE A 189 10.34 -9.01 -1.16
CA PHE A 189 9.63 -8.54 -2.34
C PHE A 189 10.50 -8.58 -3.59
N ILE A 190 9.89 -9.05 -4.67
CA ILE A 190 10.47 -9.08 -6.02
C ILE A 190 9.64 -8.18 -6.92
N LEU A 191 10.34 -7.34 -7.63
CA LEU A 191 9.80 -6.44 -8.62
C LEU A 191 10.26 -6.89 -10.00
N MET A 192 9.30 -7.19 -10.85
CA MET A 192 9.52 -7.64 -12.21
C MET A 192 9.04 -6.57 -13.19
N SER A 193 9.74 -6.41 -14.29
CA SER A 193 9.30 -5.53 -15.35
C SER A 193 8.30 -6.25 -16.24
N THR A 194 7.17 -5.62 -16.49
CA THR A 194 6.26 -6.06 -17.53
C THR A 194 6.26 -5.06 -18.69
N LYS A 195 6.29 -5.56 -19.90
CA LYS A 195 5.96 -4.79 -21.11
C LYS A 195 4.46 -4.76 -21.36
N ASN A 196 3.75 -5.65 -20.69
CA ASN A 196 2.31 -5.71 -20.72
C ASN A 196 1.74 -4.80 -19.61
N PHE A 197 0.52 -4.42 -19.81
CA PHE A 197 -0.23 -3.67 -18.83
C PHE A 197 -0.54 -4.59 -17.63
N GLY A 198 -0.31 -4.12 -16.41
CA GLY A 198 -0.78 -4.81 -15.22
C GLY A 198 -2.31 -4.71 -15.05
N ASN A 199 -2.84 -5.37 -14.05
CA ASN A 199 -4.29 -5.39 -13.79
C ASN A 199 -4.84 -4.02 -13.33
N CYS A 200 -3.96 -3.13 -12.87
CA CYS A 200 -4.33 -1.85 -12.30
C CYS A 200 -3.66 -0.69 -13.04
N VAL A 201 -4.46 0.34 -13.34
CA VAL A 201 -3.95 1.67 -13.74
C VAL A 201 -3.85 2.55 -12.52
N HIS A 202 -2.71 3.18 -12.37
CA HIS A 202 -2.44 4.15 -11.33
C HIS A 202 -2.29 5.52 -11.94
N VAL A 203 -3.02 6.49 -11.41
CA VAL A 203 -3.02 7.87 -11.90
C VAL A 203 -2.72 8.80 -10.73
N ARG A 204 -1.68 9.63 -10.87
CA ARG A 204 -1.43 10.73 -9.94
C ARG A 204 -2.09 11.98 -10.46
N LEU A 205 -2.95 12.57 -9.65
CA LEU A 205 -3.70 13.77 -9.98
C LEU A 205 -3.00 15.02 -9.47
N LYS A 206 -3.19 16.13 -10.19
CA LYS A 206 -2.86 17.49 -9.72
C LYS A 206 -3.93 17.98 -8.75
N GLU A 207 -3.63 19.05 -8.01
CA GLU A 207 -4.65 19.74 -7.20
C GLU A 207 -5.57 20.59 -8.12
N PRO A 208 -6.84 20.78 -7.74
CA PRO A 208 -7.53 20.27 -6.57
C PRO A 208 -7.94 18.78 -6.75
N PHE A 209 -7.54 17.94 -5.80
CA PHE A 209 -7.65 16.48 -5.92
C PHE A 209 -9.10 15.97 -6.10
N ALA A 210 -10.02 16.40 -5.23
CA ALA A 210 -11.41 15.89 -5.24
C ALA A 210 -12.14 16.21 -6.55
N GLU A 211 -11.97 17.43 -7.06
CA GLU A 211 -12.57 17.87 -8.32
C GLU A 211 -11.98 17.08 -9.51
N ASN A 212 -10.67 16.91 -9.53
CA ASN A 212 -9.98 16.19 -10.59
C ASN A 212 -10.30 14.69 -10.59
N LEU A 213 -10.54 14.08 -9.41
CA LEU A 213 -11.01 12.70 -9.30
C LEU A 213 -12.42 12.54 -9.89
N GLN A 214 -13.33 13.47 -9.62
CA GLN A 214 -14.67 13.44 -10.21
C GLN A 214 -14.62 13.58 -11.74
N LYS A 215 -13.78 14.50 -12.25
CA LYS A 215 -13.56 14.67 -13.70
C LYS A 215 -12.99 13.39 -14.33
N LEU A 216 -12.00 12.78 -13.67
CA LEU A 216 -11.37 11.54 -14.14
C LEU A 216 -12.40 10.41 -14.26
N ASN A 217 -13.21 10.16 -13.22
CA ASN A 217 -14.23 9.12 -13.23
C ASN A 217 -15.28 9.36 -14.31
N LYS A 218 -15.75 10.61 -14.49
CA LYS A 218 -16.69 10.95 -15.55
C LYS A 218 -16.11 10.68 -16.95
N VAL A 219 -14.94 11.20 -17.22
CA VAL A 219 -14.29 11.04 -18.53
C VAL A 219 -13.93 9.58 -18.80
N SER A 220 -13.58 8.80 -17.76
CA SER A 220 -13.32 7.37 -17.88
C SER A 220 -14.58 6.59 -18.26
N ALA A 221 -15.72 6.90 -17.65
CA ALA A 221 -16.99 6.27 -18.00
C ALA A 221 -17.44 6.59 -19.44
N ASP A 222 -17.20 7.82 -19.89
CA ASP A 222 -17.52 8.24 -21.25
C ASP A 222 -16.59 7.60 -22.31
N ALA A 223 -15.29 7.48 -21.98
CA ALA A 223 -14.29 6.92 -22.91
C ALA A 223 -14.31 5.39 -22.97
N PHE A 224 -14.73 4.71 -21.91
CA PHE A 224 -14.75 3.25 -21.80
C PHE A 224 -16.12 2.72 -21.36
N PRO A 225 -17.20 2.93 -22.13
CA PRO A 225 -18.57 2.64 -21.71
C PRO A 225 -18.83 1.15 -21.43
N ASP A 226 -18.09 0.27 -22.08
CA ASP A 226 -18.20 -1.18 -21.92
C ASP A 226 -17.39 -1.72 -20.72
N LYS A 227 -16.77 -0.84 -19.95
CA LYS A 227 -15.89 -1.21 -18.83
C LYS A 227 -16.20 -0.40 -17.59
N THR A 228 -16.18 -1.08 -16.45
CA THR A 228 -16.26 -0.40 -15.16
C THR A 228 -14.88 0.11 -14.76
N VAL A 229 -14.55 1.36 -15.13
CA VAL A 229 -13.33 2.04 -14.72
C VAL A 229 -13.70 3.03 -13.63
N ASP A 230 -13.51 2.63 -12.38
CA ASP A 230 -13.79 3.45 -11.19
C ASP A 230 -12.50 3.67 -10.41
N PHE A 231 -11.99 4.89 -10.44
CA PHE A 231 -10.79 5.27 -9.73
C PHE A 231 -11.08 5.55 -8.26
N ARG A 232 -10.34 4.89 -7.39
CA ARG A 232 -10.44 5.02 -5.92
C ARG A 232 -9.09 5.42 -5.34
N SER A 233 -9.15 6.18 -4.25
CA SER A 233 -7.98 6.59 -3.45
C SER A 233 -7.77 5.67 -2.25
#